data_169134facbfda119bc51d20e01a1960f
#
_entry.id   169134facbfda119bc51d20e01a1960f
#
_cell.length_a   1.000
_cell.length_b   1.000
_cell.length_c   1.000
_cell.angle_alpha   90.00
_cell.angle_beta   90.00
_cell.angle_gamma   90.00
#
_symmetry.space_group_name_H-M   'P 1'
#
loop_
_entity.id
_entity.type
_entity.pdbx_description
1 polymer ?
#
loop_
_entity_poly.entity_id
_entity_poly.type
_entity_poly.pdbx_seq_one_letter_code
_entity_poly.pdbx_strand_id
1 'polypeptide(L)'
;MKKLKNWDNKTWLSSITYISEFNKFLKNRINLNKNSKILDIGCGRANIISALQKKYKFRNKPIGIDIVANKDVKKNIIFKKIG
;
A
#
# COMPACT_ATOMS: atom_id res chain seq x y z
N MET A 1 -14.40 -2.48 16.93
CA MET A 1 -13.58 -3.38 16.30
C MET A 1 -13.04 -4.37 17.23
N LYS A 2 -13.11 -5.58 16.98
CA LYS A 2 -12.72 -6.41 17.90
C LYS A 2 -11.52 -6.95 17.63
N LYS A 3 -11.01 -7.67 17.79
CA LYS A 3 -10.06 -8.49 17.56
C LYS A 3 -8.83 -8.02 17.10
N LEU A 4 -8.26 -7.02 17.64
CA LEU A 4 -6.91 -6.65 17.33
C LEU A 4 -5.91 -7.65 17.89
N LYS A 5 -6.32 -8.46 18.84
CA LYS A 5 -5.40 -9.46 19.35
C LYS A 5 -4.98 -10.45 18.28
N ASN A 6 -5.74 -10.55 17.22
CA ASN A 6 -5.38 -11.44 16.13
C ASN A 6 -4.83 -10.66 14.96
N TRP A 7 -4.25 -9.53 15.23
CA TRP A 7 -3.66 -8.71 14.21
C TRP A 7 -2.61 -9.50 13.43
N ASP A 8 -2.66 -9.42 12.15
CA ASP A 8 -1.77 -10.17 11.29
C ASP A 8 -1.66 -9.42 9.99
N ASN A 9 -0.48 -9.01 9.62
CA ASN A 9 -0.29 -8.23 8.40
C ASN A 9 -0.84 -8.94 7.17
N LYS A 10 -0.69 -10.25 7.11
CA LYS A 10 -1.19 -10.97 5.96
C LYS A 10 -2.69 -10.91 5.88
N THR A 11 -3.35 -11.08 7.01
CA THR A 11 -4.81 -11.11 7.04
C THR A 11 -5.38 -9.72 7.06
N TRP A 12 -4.80 -8.85 7.87
CA TRP A 12 -5.37 -7.52 8.09
C TRP A 12 -5.01 -6.55 6.98
N LEU A 13 -3.73 -6.36 6.74
CA LEU A 13 -3.29 -5.33 5.80
C LEU A 13 -3.52 -5.72 4.34
N SER A 14 -3.72 -7.03 4.10
CA SER A 14 -3.95 -7.49 2.74
C SER A 14 -5.43 -7.64 2.41
N SER A 15 -6.30 -7.44 3.38
CA SER A 15 -7.73 -7.68 3.15
C SER A 15 -8.30 -6.63 2.21
N ILE A 16 -9.24 -7.06 1.40
CA ILE A 16 -9.93 -6.16 0.49
C ILE A 16 -10.68 -5.10 1.27
N THR A 17 -11.26 -5.48 2.41
CA THR A 17 -12.00 -4.54 3.25
C THR A 17 -11.10 -3.42 3.76
N TYR A 18 -9.91 -3.78 4.25
CA TYR A 18 -8.99 -2.77 4.76
C TYR A 18 -8.57 -1.81 3.67
N ILE A 19 -8.20 -2.35 2.52
CA ILE A 19 -7.76 -1.52 1.39
C ILE A 19 -8.89 -0.60 0.94
N SER A 20 -10.11 -1.11 0.90
CA SER A 20 -11.26 -0.31 0.51
C SER A 20 -11.50 0.85 1.48
N GLU A 21 -11.43 0.58 2.78
CA GLU A 21 -11.62 1.62 3.78
C GLU A 21 -10.50 2.65 3.75
N PHE A 22 -9.27 2.19 3.51
CA PHE A 22 -8.14 3.09 3.39
C PHE A 22 -8.31 4.01 2.19
N ASN A 23 -8.77 3.47 1.08
CA ASN A 23 -9.02 4.27 -0.11
C ASN A 23 -10.09 5.34 0.14
N LYS A 24 -11.13 5.00 0.86
CA LYS A 24 -12.16 5.97 1.23
C LYS A 24 -11.58 7.07 2.10
N PHE A 25 -10.73 6.68 3.04
CA PHE A 25 -10.09 7.65 3.92
C PHE A 25 -9.26 8.63 3.11
N LEU A 26 -8.45 8.13 2.19
CA LEU A 26 -7.61 8.98 1.37
C LEU A 26 -8.43 9.88 0.47
N LYS A 27 -9.49 9.36 -0.12
CA LYS A 27 -10.31 10.12 -1.03
C LYS A 27 -10.87 11.37 -0.37
N ASN A 28 -11.17 11.28 0.91
CA ASN A 28 -11.74 12.42 1.63
C ASN A 28 -10.71 13.38 2.19
N ARG A 29 -9.43 13.04 2.13
CA ARG A 29 -8.40 13.86 2.75
C ARG A 29 -7.27 14.27 1.83
N ILE A 30 -7.07 13.55 0.77
CA ILE A 30 -5.97 13.80 -0.14
C ILE A 30 -6.47 13.74 -1.56
N ASN A 31 -5.98 14.67 -2.37
CA ASN A 31 -6.36 14.69 -3.76
C ASN A 31 -5.31 13.96 -4.58
N LEU A 32 -5.48 12.67 -4.75
CA LEU A 32 -4.55 11.88 -5.55
C LEU A 32 -4.95 11.91 -7.02
N ASN A 33 -3.96 11.95 -7.88
CA ASN A 33 -4.18 11.89 -9.31
C ASN A 33 -2.98 11.22 -9.98
N LYS A 34 -3.01 11.06 -11.28
CA LYS A 34 -1.95 10.34 -11.99
C LYS A 34 -0.58 10.98 -11.90
N ASN A 35 -0.50 12.22 -11.48
CA ASN A 35 0.78 12.89 -11.33
C ASN A 35 1.32 12.83 -9.90
N SER A 36 0.59 12.23 -8.99
CA SER A 36 1.02 12.12 -7.61
C SER A 36 2.20 11.17 -7.47
N LYS A 37 3.05 11.45 -6.50
CA LYS A 37 4.18 10.60 -6.18
C LYS A 37 3.96 10.02 -4.80
N ILE A 38 4.13 8.72 -4.66
CA ILE A 38 3.82 8.01 -3.42
C ILE A 38 5.07 7.32 -2.88
N LEU A 39 5.31 7.50 -1.60
CA LEU A 39 6.34 6.75 -0.88
C LEU A 39 5.68 6.13 0.32
N ASP A 40 5.74 4.82 0.44
CA ASP A 40 5.15 4.09 1.55
C ASP A 40 6.26 3.51 2.40
N ILE A 41 6.43 4.02 3.60
CA ILE A 41 7.45 3.57 4.53
C ILE A 41 6.88 2.45 5.37
N GLY A 42 7.55 1.32 5.41
CA GLY A 42 7.04 0.13 6.09
C GLY A 42 5.92 -0.51 5.29
N CYS A 43 6.11 -0.62 3.99
CA CYS A 43 5.02 -1.03 3.10
C CYS A 43 4.64 -2.51 3.19
N GLY A 44 5.45 -3.34 3.84
CA GLY A 44 5.17 -4.77 3.90
C GLY A 44 5.07 -5.36 2.51
N ARG A 45 3.94 -5.97 2.19
CA ARG A 45 3.72 -6.57 0.87
C ARG A 45 3.34 -5.56 -0.18
N ALA A 46 3.24 -4.30 0.19
CA ALA A 46 2.91 -3.20 -0.71
C ALA A 46 1.52 -3.35 -1.35
N ASN A 47 0.61 -4.03 -0.67
CA ASN A 47 -0.73 -4.23 -1.21
C ASN A 47 -1.51 -2.94 -1.35
N ILE A 48 -1.33 -2.02 -0.41
CA ILE A 48 -2.06 -0.76 -0.44
C ILE A 48 -1.60 0.11 -1.60
N ILE A 49 -0.29 0.32 -1.74
CA ILE A 49 0.18 1.18 -2.83
C ILE A 49 0.00 0.52 -4.18
N SER A 50 0.02 -0.81 -4.22
CA SER A 50 -0.28 -1.52 -5.46
C SER A 50 -1.72 -1.30 -5.88
N ALA A 51 -2.65 -1.32 -4.92
CA ALA A 51 -4.06 -1.06 -5.19
C ALA A 51 -4.27 0.38 -5.62
N LEU A 52 -3.56 1.32 -5.00
CA LEU A 52 -3.64 2.72 -5.40
C LEU A 52 -3.13 2.90 -6.83
N GLN A 53 -2.04 2.22 -7.17
CA GLN A 53 -1.51 2.31 -8.53
C GLN A 53 -2.52 1.79 -9.56
N LYS A 54 -3.21 0.71 -9.24
CA LYS A 54 -4.22 0.19 -10.17
C LYS A 54 -5.35 1.19 -10.36
N LYS A 55 -5.70 1.90 -9.30
CA LYS A 55 -6.82 2.83 -9.36
C LYS A 55 -6.45 4.15 -10.03
N TYR A 56 -5.35 4.74 -9.64
CA TYR A 56 -4.99 6.08 -10.11
C TYR A 56 -4.06 6.09 -11.31
N LYS A 57 -3.38 4.99 -11.56
CA LYS A 57 -2.47 4.87 -12.70
C LYS A 57 -1.41 5.96 -12.71
N PHE A 58 -0.71 6.07 -11.58
CA PHE A 58 0.33 7.08 -11.43
C PHE A 58 1.37 6.96 -12.52
N ARG A 59 1.80 8.10 -13.03
CA ARG A 59 2.86 8.12 -14.04
C ARG A 59 4.17 7.63 -13.48
N ASN A 60 4.43 7.94 -12.20
CA ASN A 60 5.61 7.44 -11.52
C ASN A 60 5.18 6.31 -10.61
N LYS A 61 5.78 5.15 -10.75
CA LYS A 61 5.43 4.01 -9.90
C LYS A 61 5.62 4.37 -8.44
N PRO A 62 4.66 4.05 -7.58
CA PRO A 62 4.84 4.25 -6.15
C PRO A 62 6.03 3.47 -5.63
N ILE A 63 6.70 4.02 -4.63
CA ILE A 63 7.86 3.39 -4.03
C ILE A 63 7.47 2.91 -2.64
N GLY A 64 7.70 1.62 -2.38
CA GLY A 64 7.51 1.07 -1.05
C GLY A 64 8.85 0.67 -0.48
N ILE A 65 9.09 0.99 0.78
CA ILE A 65 10.33 0.59 1.44
C ILE A 65 10.00 -0.18 2.71
N ASP A 66 10.85 -1.13 3.04
CA ASP A 66 10.69 -1.92 4.25
C ASP A 66 12.05 -2.49 4.64
N ILE A 67 12.19 -2.84 5.91
CA ILE A 67 13.42 -3.45 6.40
C ILE A 67 13.46 -4.94 6.07
N VAL A 68 12.34 -5.53 5.75
CA VAL A 68 12.25 -6.95 5.42
C VAL A 68 12.07 -7.11 3.92
N ALA A 69 12.88 -7.97 3.32
CA ALA A 69 12.74 -8.25 1.90
C ALA A 69 11.39 -8.91 1.64
N ASN A 70 10.73 -8.51 0.58
CA ASN A 70 9.44 -9.05 0.22
C ASN A 70 9.58 -9.86 -1.06
N LYS A 71 9.27 -11.15 -0.97
CA LYS A 71 9.39 -12.03 -2.13
C LYS A 71 8.24 -11.84 -3.11
N ASP A 72 7.13 -11.29 -2.64
CA ASP A 72 5.96 -11.11 -3.48
C ASP A 72 5.91 -9.69 -4.03
N VAL A 73 7.00 -9.23 -4.58
CA VAL A 73 7.07 -7.86 -5.08
C VAL A 73 6.04 -7.64 -6.17
N LYS A 74 5.26 -6.60 -6.02
CA LYS A 74 4.27 -6.24 -7.03
C LYS A 74 4.96 -5.57 -8.20
N LYS A 75 4.51 -5.87 -9.40
CA LYS A 75 5.15 -5.33 -10.59
C LYS A 75 4.82 -3.86 -10.84
N ASN A 76 3.74 -3.39 -10.27
CA ASN A 76 3.29 -2.02 -10.52
C ASN A 76 3.83 -1.01 -9.52
N ILE A 77 4.75 -1.42 -8.65
CA ILE A 77 5.40 -0.52 -7.72
C ILE A 77 6.90 -0.82 -7.70
N ILE A 78 7.66 0.06 -7.08
CA ILE A 78 9.08 -0.16 -6.87
C ILE A 78 9.29 -0.47 -5.40
N PHE A 79 9.85 -1.62 -5.12
CA PHE A 79 10.12 -2.02 -3.74
C PHE A 79 11.61 -1.91 -3.45
N LYS A 80 11.95 -1.33 -2.31
CA LYS A 80 13.34 -1.25 -1.89
C LYS A 80 13.48 -1.72 -0.45
N LYS A 81 14.36 -2.67 -0.23
CA LYS A 81 14.69 -3.10 1.11
C LYS A 81 15.73 -2.12 1.67
N ILE A 82 15.52 -1.65 2.88
CA ILE A 82 16.47 -0.74 3.53
C ILE A 82 16.91 -1.33 4.85
N GLY A 83 18.05 -0.91 5.31
CA GLY A 83 18.61 -1.38 6.60
C GLY A 83 19.64 -2.47 6.51
#